data_fdfc4cfcb7137b619b35e92c323baece
#
_entry.id   fdfc4cfcb7137b619b35e92c323baece
#
_cell.length_a   1.000
_cell.length_b   1.000
_cell.length_c   1.000
_cell.angle_alpha   90.00
_cell.angle_beta   90.00
_cell.angle_gamma   90.00
#
_symmetry.space_group_name_H-M   'P 1'
#
loop_
_entity.id
_entity.type
_entity.pdbx_description
1 polymer ?
#
loop_
_entity_poly.entity_id
_entity_poly.type
_entity_poly.pdbx_seq_one_letter_code
_entity_poly.pdbx_strand_id
1 'polypeptide(L)'
;MKNRLGAFVILLVFFSAELYAGGFQINEHSAKAMAMGGAFTAVANDASAIYFNGAGLTQLTGTNFLIGTTAIAPVSTFRGVLPNVTEYGTEKKIFFPSHAWVAHRFSDNIAAGIGFTTPFGLETNWDPNWVGRYLAIQTRLFVFTISPVVAYKLSDQLSVSAGLVYSWANVKITQKNPQTPFPGDAFVSLEGNDNSSFGYNFGLMYKPDPKLSFGVSFHSQIKYSFEGTATTVGASQLASQLPSGAVTAKLTTPINLTFGVAYDVLPKLKLSADFQYVGWSSYDTLGVDFADPSFTDIASPRLYDNSYIIRLGGEYKLSDMFELQAGIYYDKDPVKAEYVNPSLPDANRLGFSGGIGYHASENLLINVSYLFIRSSELTVTNSKEYYTPGNSPFNGTYNSYANLVSISLSYSL
;
A
#
# COMPACT_ATOMS: atom_id res chain seq x y z
N MET A 1 11.21 52.90 -7.54
CA MET A 1 10.36 51.74 -7.71
C MET A 1 11.06 50.77 -8.67
N LYS A 2 11.71 49.74 -8.19
CA LYS A 2 12.37 48.71 -9.02
C LYS A 2 11.74 47.38 -8.71
N ASN A 3 10.99 46.84 -9.69
CA ASN A 3 10.43 45.51 -9.68
C ASN A 3 11.56 44.48 -9.60
N ARG A 4 11.56 43.65 -8.58
CA ARG A 4 12.32 42.40 -8.54
C ARG A 4 11.32 41.25 -8.68
N LEU A 5 11.03 40.87 -9.94
CA LEU A 5 10.50 39.53 -10.22
C LEU A 5 11.66 38.55 -10.00
N GLY A 6 11.60 37.77 -8.91
CA GLY A 6 12.43 36.62 -8.72
C GLY A 6 11.92 35.48 -9.61
N ALA A 7 12.64 35.19 -10.68
CA ALA A 7 12.40 34.02 -11.51
C ALA A 7 12.76 32.76 -10.70
N PHE A 8 11.76 31.98 -10.30
CA PHE A 8 11.96 30.64 -9.81
C PHE A 8 12.25 29.74 -11.03
N VAL A 9 13.53 29.51 -11.28
CA VAL A 9 13.99 28.51 -12.26
C VAL A 9 13.78 27.13 -11.62
N ILE A 10 12.71 26.44 -12.02
CA ILE A 10 12.54 25.02 -11.73
C ILE A 10 13.54 24.27 -12.62
N LEU A 11 14.64 23.87 -11.99
CA LEU A 11 15.64 23.00 -12.63
C LEU A 11 15.04 21.58 -12.69
N LEU A 12 14.40 21.23 -13.79
CA LEU A 12 14.03 19.87 -14.15
C LEU A 12 15.31 19.10 -14.47
N VAL A 13 15.93 18.50 -13.44
CA VAL A 13 16.98 17.52 -13.61
C VAL A 13 16.32 16.23 -14.06
N PHE A 14 16.38 15.94 -15.35
CA PHE A 14 16.08 14.62 -15.88
C PHE A 14 17.15 13.65 -15.39
N PHE A 15 16.95 13.05 -14.21
CA PHE A 15 17.60 11.81 -13.87
C PHE A 15 16.93 10.71 -14.70
N SER A 16 17.69 10.03 -15.53
CA SER A 16 17.35 8.71 -16.04
C SER A 16 17.41 7.72 -14.88
N ALA A 17 16.43 7.79 -13.98
CA ALA A 17 16.28 6.85 -12.88
C ALA A 17 15.54 5.62 -13.41
N GLU A 18 16.16 4.47 -13.26
CA GLU A 18 15.44 3.20 -13.36
C GLU A 18 14.32 3.19 -12.32
N LEU A 19 13.11 2.85 -12.77
CA LEU A 19 11.86 3.06 -12.01
C LEU A 19 11.46 1.77 -11.27
N TYR A 20 11.35 1.76 -9.94
CA TYR A 20 11.06 0.60 -9.06
C TYR A 20 9.94 0.87 -8.01
N ALA A 21 9.20 -0.06 -7.45
CA ALA A 21 7.94 0.13 -6.67
C ALA A 21 7.86 -0.47 -5.24
N GLY A 22 6.80 -0.18 -4.48
CA GLY A 22 6.66 -0.18 -3.01
C GLY A 22 5.97 -1.37 -2.31
N GLY A 23 6.16 -2.64 -2.73
CA GLY A 23 5.65 -3.82 -1.99
C GLY A 23 4.12 -3.97 -2.01
N PHE A 24 3.55 -4.48 -0.90
CA PHE A 24 2.11 -4.75 -0.74
C PHE A 24 1.38 -3.73 0.16
N GLN A 25 1.92 -2.53 0.31
CA GLN A 25 1.25 -1.42 1.01
C GLN A 25 0.16 -0.82 0.14
N ILE A 26 -1.01 -0.54 0.75
CA ILE A 26 -2.12 0.19 0.13
C ILE A 26 -2.13 1.60 0.71
N ASN A 27 -1.86 2.60 -0.13
CA ASN A 27 -1.82 4.02 0.25
C ASN A 27 -3.09 4.78 -0.16
N GLU A 28 -3.99 4.13 -0.89
CA GLU A 28 -5.13 4.70 -1.60
C GLU A 28 -6.37 4.77 -0.69
N HIS A 29 -6.21 5.38 0.48
CA HIS A 29 -7.27 5.71 1.43
C HIS A 29 -7.73 7.14 1.24
N SER A 30 -9.06 7.41 1.31
CA SER A 30 -9.72 8.69 1.00
C SER A 30 -9.59 9.09 -0.49
N ALA A 31 -10.73 9.35 -1.13
CA ALA A 31 -10.75 9.75 -2.53
C ALA A 31 -10.04 11.10 -2.75
N LYS A 32 -10.16 12.04 -1.80
CA LYS A 32 -9.47 13.34 -1.85
C LYS A 32 -7.95 13.16 -1.80
N ALA A 33 -7.44 12.40 -0.83
CA ALA A 33 -6.00 12.18 -0.72
C ALA A 33 -5.45 11.40 -1.92
N MET A 34 -6.18 10.35 -2.41
CA MET A 34 -5.80 9.61 -3.62
C MET A 34 -5.73 10.53 -4.84
N ALA A 35 -6.70 11.46 -5.00
CA ALA A 35 -6.69 12.44 -6.09
C ALA A 35 -5.47 13.36 -6.06
N MET A 36 -4.93 13.65 -4.88
CA MET A 36 -3.72 14.44 -4.67
C MET A 36 -2.43 13.58 -4.72
N GLY A 37 -2.47 12.38 -5.28
CA GLY A 37 -1.33 11.46 -5.33
C GLY A 37 -0.88 10.95 -3.96
N GLY A 38 -1.70 11.11 -2.91
CA GLY A 38 -1.35 10.81 -1.53
C GLY A 38 -0.47 11.86 -0.84
N ALA A 39 -0.21 13.01 -1.45
CA ALA A 39 0.52 14.14 -0.84
C ALA A 39 -0.38 14.88 0.17
N PHE A 40 -0.65 14.25 1.31
CA PHE A 40 -1.69 14.70 2.24
C PHE A 40 -1.20 14.90 3.68
N THR A 41 0.05 14.57 4.01
CA THR A 41 0.61 14.62 5.38
C THR A 41 0.62 16.01 5.98
N ALA A 42 0.88 17.06 5.19
CA ALA A 42 0.82 18.46 5.64
C ALA A 42 -0.55 19.13 5.38
N VAL A 43 -1.42 18.51 4.60
CA VAL A 43 -2.80 18.94 4.34
C VAL A 43 -3.73 18.43 5.44
N ALA A 44 -3.91 17.14 5.59
CA ALA A 44 -4.61 16.38 6.64
C ALA A 44 -5.81 17.14 7.25
N ASN A 45 -6.74 17.63 6.38
CA ASN A 45 -7.79 18.58 6.73
C ASN A 45 -9.21 17.97 6.71
N ASP A 46 -9.31 16.63 6.82
CA ASP A 46 -10.55 15.88 7.00
C ASP A 46 -10.35 14.71 7.99
N ALA A 47 -11.35 13.89 8.24
CA ALA A 47 -11.26 12.80 9.21
C ALA A 47 -10.24 11.72 8.83
N SER A 48 -9.80 11.63 7.55
CA SER A 48 -8.73 10.72 7.14
C SER A 48 -7.35 11.12 7.68
N ALA A 49 -7.23 12.31 8.30
CA ALA A 49 -6.06 12.72 9.07
C ALA A 49 -5.65 11.65 10.10
N ILE A 50 -6.59 10.87 10.64
CA ILE A 50 -6.31 9.72 11.52
C ILE A 50 -5.28 8.78 10.90
N TYR A 51 -5.31 8.60 9.58
CA TYR A 51 -4.37 7.75 8.84
C TYR A 51 -3.14 8.55 8.35
N PHE A 52 -3.34 9.71 7.70
CA PHE A 52 -2.24 10.43 7.04
C PHE A 52 -1.35 11.22 8.02
N ASN A 53 -1.95 11.94 8.97
CA ASN A 53 -1.26 12.68 10.04
C ASN A 53 -2.28 13.10 11.11
N GLY A 54 -2.36 12.36 12.21
CA GLY A 54 -3.34 12.61 13.25
C GLY A 54 -3.29 14.00 13.87
N ALA A 55 -2.15 14.71 13.81
CA ALA A 55 -2.06 16.10 14.29
C ALA A 55 -2.98 17.04 13.51
N GLY A 56 -3.36 16.69 12.27
CA GLY A 56 -4.33 17.40 11.45
C GLY A 56 -5.74 17.47 12.05
N LEU A 57 -6.10 16.57 12.96
CA LEU A 57 -7.41 16.55 13.62
C LEU A 57 -7.69 17.86 14.38
N THR A 58 -6.67 18.56 14.86
CA THR A 58 -6.83 19.86 15.54
C THR A 58 -7.32 20.98 14.62
N GLN A 59 -7.32 20.76 13.29
CA GLN A 59 -7.84 21.71 12.29
C GLN A 59 -9.36 21.59 12.10
N LEU A 60 -9.93 20.43 12.48
CA LEU A 60 -11.35 20.16 12.30
C LEU A 60 -12.19 20.91 13.32
N THR A 61 -13.47 21.06 13.02
CA THR A 61 -14.48 21.62 13.93
C THR A 61 -15.60 20.60 14.13
N GLY A 62 -16.21 20.59 15.31
CA GLY A 62 -17.34 19.69 15.59
C GLY A 62 -17.01 18.21 15.44
N THR A 63 -17.95 17.44 14.91
CA THR A 63 -17.82 16.02 14.62
C THR A 63 -17.75 15.79 13.12
N ASN A 64 -16.75 15.04 12.67
CA ASN A 64 -16.49 14.78 11.27
C ASN A 64 -16.50 13.27 11.01
N PHE A 65 -17.25 12.85 10.02
CA PHE A 65 -17.33 11.49 9.53
C PHE A 65 -16.77 11.42 8.11
N LEU A 66 -16.04 10.36 7.80
CA LEU A 66 -15.65 10.05 6.44
C LEU A 66 -15.75 8.54 6.22
N ILE A 67 -16.45 8.13 5.17
CA ILE A 67 -16.53 6.73 4.74
C ILE A 67 -16.26 6.66 3.24
N GLY A 68 -15.56 5.62 2.82
CA GLY A 68 -15.29 5.42 1.41
C GLY A 68 -14.72 4.05 1.09
N THR A 69 -14.54 3.84 -0.21
CA THR A 69 -13.91 2.64 -0.75
C THR A 69 -13.18 2.95 -2.05
N THR A 70 -12.16 2.16 -2.34
CA THR A 70 -11.39 2.25 -3.57
C THR A 70 -11.50 0.93 -4.33
N ALA A 71 -12.05 0.97 -5.55
CA ALA A 71 -12.03 -0.17 -6.46
C ALA A 71 -10.67 -0.25 -7.12
N ILE A 72 -9.90 -1.30 -6.84
CA ILE A 72 -8.55 -1.56 -7.37
C ILE A 72 -8.63 -2.69 -8.38
N ALA A 73 -8.27 -2.44 -9.64
CA ALA A 73 -8.22 -3.41 -10.73
C ALA A 73 -6.76 -3.60 -11.20
N PRO A 74 -5.96 -4.46 -10.55
CA PRO A 74 -4.58 -4.72 -10.94
C PRO A 74 -4.52 -5.75 -12.09
N VAL A 75 -3.49 -5.64 -12.90
CA VAL A 75 -3.13 -6.60 -13.94
C VAL A 75 -1.62 -6.80 -13.89
N SER A 76 -1.19 -8.06 -13.84
CA SER A 76 0.23 -8.42 -13.99
C SER A 76 0.36 -9.48 -15.08
N THR A 77 1.45 -9.38 -15.85
CA THR A 77 1.80 -10.37 -16.87
C THR A 77 3.22 -10.86 -16.70
N PHE A 78 3.48 -12.06 -17.18
CA PHE A 78 4.79 -12.70 -17.22
C PHE A 78 5.04 -13.33 -18.58
N ARG A 79 6.25 -13.16 -19.10
CA ARG A 79 6.76 -13.84 -20.30
C ARG A 79 8.15 -14.38 -19.99
N GLY A 80 8.38 -15.66 -20.26
CA GLY A 80 9.70 -16.29 -20.13
C GLY A 80 10.74 -15.70 -21.08
N VAL A 81 12.00 -16.15 -20.93
CA VAL A 81 13.09 -15.72 -21.82
C VAL A 81 12.89 -16.27 -23.24
N LEU A 82 13.40 -15.54 -24.23
CA LEU A 82 13.37 -15.98 -25.62
C LEU A 82 14.04 -17.38 -25.78
N PRO A 83 13.52 -18.25 -26.66
CA PRO A 83 12.50 -18.00 -27.69
C PRO A 83 11.04 -18.12 -27.21
N ASN A 84 10.77 -18.22 -25.91
CA ASN A 84 9.40 -18.26 -25.40
C ASN A 84 8.72 -16.90 -25.57
N VAL A 85 7.63 -16.88 -26.34
CA VAL A 85 6.82 -15.67 -26.60
C VAL A 85 5.46 -15.70 -25.93
N THR A 86 5.14 -16.80 -25.23
CA THR A 86 3.86 -16.94 -24.51
C THR A 86 3.82 -15.97 -23.33
N GLU A 87 2.80 -15.11 -23.31
CA GLU A 87 2.51 -14.22 -22.19
C GLU A 87 1.39 -14.82 -21.32
N TYR A 88 1.63 -14.87 -20.04
CA TYR A 88 0.68 -15.31 -19.01
C TYR A 88 0.22 -14.09 -18.23
N GLY A 89 -1.07 -13.98 -17.97
CA GLY A 89 -1.66 -12.89 -17.19
C GLY A 89 -2.34 -13.38 -15.91
N THR A 90 -2.40 -12.52 -14.91
CA THR A 90 -3.23 -12.76 -13.72
C THR A 90 -4.71 -12.67 -14.07
N GLU A 91 -5.56 -13.37 -13.31
CA GLU A 91 -7.00 -13.20 -13.41
C GLU A 91 -7.40 -11.76 -13.11
N LYS A 92 -8.35 -11.25 -13.90
CA LYS A 92 -8.88 -9.89 -13.69
C LYS A 92 -9.85 -9.90 -12.52
N LYS A 93 -9.43 -9.34 -11.39
CA LYS A 93 -10.25 -9.16 -10.19
C LYS A 93 -10.29 -7.71 -9.79
N ILE A 94 -11.34 -7.30 -9.09
CA ILE A 94 -11.47 -5.97 -8.51
C ILE A 94 -11.56 -6.13 -7.00
N PHE A 95 -10.73 -5.38 -6.28
CA PHE A 95 -10.66 -5.36 -4.82
C PHE A 95 -11.23 -4.04 -4.31
N PHE A 96 -11.83 -4.09 -3.11
CA PHE A 96 -12.52 -2.93 -2.52
C PHE A 96 -11.98 -2.64 -1.11
N PRO A 97 -10.70 -2.20 -0.94
CA PRO A 97 -10.24 -1.71 0.34
C PRO A 97 -11.11 -0.54 0.77
N SER A 98 -11.79 -0.73 1.90
CA SER A 98 -12.73 0.25 2.43
C SER A 98 -12.14 0.93 3.65
N HIS A 99 -12.59 2.15 3.91
CA HIS A 99 -12.13 2.96 5.03
C HIS A 99 -13.27 3.75 5.64
N ALA A 100 -13.18 3.99 6.94
CA ALA A 100 -14.14 4.80 7.68
C ALA A 100 -13.45 5.49 8.86
N TRP A 101 -13.77 6.75 9.07
CA TRP A 101 -13.22 7.54 10.17
C TRP A 101 -14.31 8.39 10.82
N VAL A 102 -14.19 8.55 12.12
CA VAL A 102 -14.91 9.56 12.88
C VAL A 102 -13.91 10.31 13.76
N ALA A 103 -14.02 11.63 13.73
CA ALA A 103 -13.19 12.53 14.53
C ALA A 103 -14.07 13.59 15.19
N HIS A 104 -13.72 13.97 16.43
CA HIS A 104 -14.41 15.02 17.17
C HIS A 104 -13.39 15.96 17.81
N ARG A 105 -13.67 17.26 17.72
CA ARG A 105 -12.92 18.28 18.42
C ARG A 105 -13.61 18.60 19.75
N PHE A 106 -13.00 18.15 20.85
CA PHE A 106 -13.56 18.31 22.22
C PHE A 106 -13.34 19.71 22.79
N SER A 107 -12.27 20.36 22.37
CA SER A 107 -11.92 21.73 22.81
C SER A 107 -11.03 22.41 21.76
N ASP A 108 -10.63 23.66 21.98
CA ASP A 108 -9.71 24.36 21.11
C ASP A 108 -8.35 23.65 20.95
N ASN A 109 -7.98 22.84 21.94
CA ASN A 109 -6.67 22.20 21.98
C ASN A 109 -6.74 20.68 21.81
N ILE A 110 -7.90 20.03 21.98
CA ILE A 110 -8.00 18.56 22.00
C ILE A 110 -8.97 18.09 20.93
N ALA A 111 -8.49 17.20 20.08
CA ALA A 111 -9.29 16.42 19.16
C ALA A 111 -8.95 14.94 19.30
N ALA A 112 -9.90 14.06 19.01
CA ALA A 112 -9.65 12.64 18.95
C ALA A 112 -10.51 12.00 17.88
N GLY A 113 -10.15 10.81 17.46
CA GLY A 113 -10.89 10.06 16.47
C GLY A 113 -10.54 8.59 16.49
N ILE A 114 -11.30 7.83 15.71
CA ILE A 114 -11.06 6.41 15.47
C ILE A 114 -11.29 6.11 14.01
N GLY A 115 -10.46 5.23 13.45
CA GLY A 115 -10.53 4.88 12.05
C GLY A 115 -10.41 3.39 11.80
N PHE A 116 -11.08 2.93 10.74
CA PHE A 116 -10.92 1.62 10.14
C PHE A 116 -10.26 1.79 8.78
N THR A 117 -9.20 1.00 8.51
CA THR A 117 -8.49 1.00 7.22
C THR A 117 -7.95 -0.40 6.87
N THR A 118 -7.52 -0.54 5.61
CA THR A 118 -6.89 -1.75 5.07
C THR A 118 -5.50 -1.40 4.52
N PRO A 119 -4.49 -1.11 5.38
CA PRO A 119 -3.23 -0.48 4.96
C PRO A 119 -2.27 -1.40 4.19
N PHE A 120 -2.50 -2.70 4.22
CA PHE A 120 -1.74 -3.68 3.45
C PHE A 120 -2.70 -4.68 2.82
N GLY A 121 -2.41 -5.06 1.58
CA GLY A 121 -3.18 -6.03 0.84
C GLY A 121 -2.46 -6.48 -0.41
N LEU A 122 -2.66 -7.74 -0.74
CA LEU A 122 -2.13 -8.38 -1.92
C LEU A 122 -3.12 -9.45 -2.36
N GLU A 123 -3.43 -9.48 -3.63
CA GLU A 123 -3.95 -10.70 -4.25
C GLU A 123 -3.44 -10.82 -5.67
N THR A 124 -2.66 -11.87 -5.91
CA THR A 124 -2.28 -12.36 -7.23
C THR A 124 -2.95 -13.70 -7.47
N ASN A 125 -3.46 -13.92 -8.68
CA ASN A 125 -4.14 -15.15 -9.04
C ASN A 125 -3.78 -15.50 -10.50
N TRP A 126 -2.98 -16.54 -10.67
CA TRP A 126 -2.54 -17.06 -11.96
C TRP A 126 -3.36 -18.28 -12.36
N ASP A 127 -3.42 -18.60 -13.66
CA ASP A 127 -4.02 -19.86 -14.12
C ASP A 127 -3.35 -21.07 -13.44
N PRO A 128 -4.10 -22.04 -12.90
CA PRO A 128 -3.52 -23.19 -12.22
C PRO A 128 -2.57 -24.07 -13.07
N ASN A 129 -2.53 -23.85 -14.37
CA ASN A 129 -1.65 -24.58 -15.31
C ASN A 129 -0.58 -23.69 -15.96
N TRP A 130 -0.45 -22.42 -15.53
CA TRP A 130 0.57 -21.54 -16.08
C TRP A 130 2.00 -22.02 -15.78
N VAL A 131 2.98 -21.45 -16.48
CA VAL A 131 4.38 -21.91 -16.39
C VAL A 131 4.96 -21.80 -14.99
N GLY A 132 4.60 -20.80 -14.18
CA GLY A 132 5.10 -20.59 -12.81
C GLY A 132 4.25 -21.21 -11.70
N ARG A 133 3.33 -22.14 -11.99
CA ARG A 133 2.41 -22.77 -11.02
C ARG A 133 3.09 -23.45 -9.81
N TYR A 134 4.36 -23.77 -9.93
CA TYR A 134 5.15 -24.37 -8.83
C TYR A 134 5.74 -23.32 -7.89
N LEU A 135 5.68 -22.02 -8.24
CA LEU A 135 6.09 -20.91 -7.40
C LEU A 135 4.88 -20.18 -6.80
N ALA A 136 3.84 -19.92 -7.62
CA ALA A 136 2.62 -19.28 -7.17
C ALA A 136 1.44 -19.57 -8.11
N ILE A 137 0.26 -19.83 -7.53
CA ILE A 137 -1.04 -19.81 -8.21
C ILE A 137 -1.85 -18.66 -7.62
N GLN A 138 -2.15 -18.73 -6.32
CA GLN A 138 -2.81 -17.64 -5.59
C GLN A 138 -1.95 -17.24 -4.41
N THR A 139 -1.74 -15.94 -4.25
CA THR A 139 -1.21 -15.33 -3.04
C THR A 139 -2.16 -14.25 -2.62
N ARG A 140 -2.71 -14.34 -1.41
CA ARG A 140 -3.64 -13.38 -0.84
C ARG A 140 -3.19 -13.00 0.56
N LEU A 141 -3.13 -11.71 0.83
CA LEU A 141 -2.93 -11.13 2.15
C LEU A 141 -3.93 -10.00 2.32
N PHE A 142 -4.74 -10.03 3.37
CA PHE A 142 -5.59 -8.91 3.76
C PHE A 142 -5.28 -8.51 5.19
N VAL A 143 -5.04 -7.23 5.39
CA VAL A 143 -4.77 -6.62 6.69
C VAL A 143 -5.83 -5.57 6.97
N PHE A 144 -6.41 -5.64 8.16
CA PHE A 144 -7.40 -4.70 8.65
C PHE A 144 -6.90 -4.03 9.91
N THR A 145 -7.19 -2.75 10.08
CA THR A 145 -6.77 -2.00 11.27
C THR A 145 -7.88 -1.14 11.84
N ILE A 146 -7.89 -1.00 13.15
CA ILE A 146 -8.64 0.02 13.88
C ILE A 146 -7.63 0.88 14.63
N SER A 147 -7.73 2.21 14.44
CA SER A 147 -6.75 3.15 14.98
C SER A 147 -7.45 4.29 15.75
N PRO A 148 -7.55 4.22 17.09
CA PRO A 148 -7.85 5.39 17.90
C PRO A 148 -6.63 6.34 17.92
N VAL A 149 -6.89 7.65 17.75
CA VAL A 149 -5.89 8.71 17.73
C VAL A 149 -6.35 9.88 18.58
N VAL A 150 -5.44 10.47 19.36
CA VAL A 150 -5.64 11.73 20.07
C VAL A 150 -4.65 12.75 19.52
N ALA A 151 -5.14 13.96 19.29
CA ALA A 151 -4.36 15.11 18.86
C ALA A 151 -4.43 16.25 19.86
N TYR A 152 -3.33 16.93 20.07
CA TYR A 152 -3.21 18.06 20.98
C TYR A 152 -2.54 19.26 20.30
N LYS A 153 -3.19 20.43 20.36
CA LYS A 153 -2.68 21.70 19.87
C LYS A 153 -1.81 22.33 20.97
N LEU A 154 -0.49 22.24 20.79
CA LEU A 154 0.50 22.79 21.74
C LEU A 154 0.56 24.31 21.68
N SER A 155 0.39 24.88 20.50
CA SER A 155 0.30 26.33 20.24
C SER A 155 -0.54 26.56 18.98
N ASP A 156 -0.77 27.82 18.62
CA ASP A 156 -1.50 28.14 17.36
C ASP A 156 -0.80 27.62 16.11
N GLN A 157 0.49 27.38 16.21
CA GLN A 157 1.32 26.91 15.09
C GLN A 157 1.67 25.42 15.15
N LEU A 158 1.59 24.76 16.32
CA LEU A 158 2.12 23.43 16.52
C LEU A 158 1.08 22.49 17.12
N SER A 159 0.82 21.39 16.44
CA SER A 159 -0.02 20.29 16.91
C SER A 159 0.75 18.97 16.84
N VAL A 160 0.42 18.06 17.76
CA VAL A 160 0.97 16.70 17.82
C VAL A 160 -0.16 15.69 17.96
N SER A 161 0.11 14.45 17.63
CA SER A 161 -0.83 13.35 17.85
C SER A 161 -0.12 12.06 18.22
N ALA A 162 -0.85 11.19 18.88
CA ALA A 162 -0.46 9.80 19.13
C ALA A 162 -1.68 8.89 18.95
N GLY A 163 -1.45 7.70 18.44
CA GLY A 163 -2.48 6.70 18.25
C GLY A 163 -1.98 5.28 18.44
N LEU A 164 -2.89 4.40 18.81
CA LEU A 164 -2.68 2.96 18.81
C LEU A 164 -3.25 2.37 17.53
N VAL A 165 -2.71 1.23 17.12
CA VAL A 165 -3.22 0.47 15.97
C VAL A 165 -3.47 -0.95 16.46
N TYR A 166 -4.73 -1.37 16.46
CA TYR A 166 -5.13 -2.76 16.57
C TYR A 166 -5.30 -3.33 15.17
N SER A 167 -4.73 -4.50 14.91
CA SER A 167 -4.70 -5.09 13.58
C SER A 167 -4.97 -6.58 13.61
N TRP A 168 -5.60 -7.08 12.54
CA TRP A 168 -5.73 -8.51 12.25
C TRP A 168 -5.52 -8.75 10.76
N ALA A 169 -5.12 -9.97 10.40
CA ALA A 169 -4.77 -10.30 9.04
C ALA A 169 -5.14 -11.74 8.68
N ASN A 170 -5.38 -12.00 7.40
CA ASN A 170 -5.47 -13.34 6.86
C ASN A 170 -4.57 -13.51 5.64
N VAL A 171 -4.03 -14.71 5.48
CA VAL A 171 -3.15 -15.08 4.39
C VAL A 171 -3.58 -16.39 3.75
N LYS A 172 -3.46 -16.47 2.42
CA LYS A 172 -3.61 -17.70 1.64
C LYS A 172 -2.55 -17.75 0.55
N ILE A 173 -1.82 -18.85 0.49
CA ILE A 173 -0.81 -19.10 -0.54
C ILE A 173 -1.11 -20.47 -1.15
N THR A 174 -1.20 -20.55 -2.48
CA THR A 174 -1.40 -21.81 -3.17
C THR A 174 -0.41 -21.97 -4.31
N GLN A 175 0.05 -23.19 -4.51
CA GLN A 175 0.92 -23.59 -5.60
C GLN A 175 0.73 -25.07 -5.92
N LYS A 176 1.29 -25.54 -7.02
CA LYS A 176 1.42 -26.95 -7.30
C LYS A 176 2.78 -27.46 -6.85
N ASN A 177 2.86 -28.79 -6.65
CA ASN A 177 4.09 -29.53 -6.41
C ASN A 177 4.15 -30.70 -7.38
N PRO A 178 5.22 -30.79 -8.22
CA PRO A 178 5.35 -31.89 -9.17
C PRO A 178 5.58 -33.21 -8.44
N GLN A 179 4.95 -34.29 -8.91
CA GLN A 179 5.00 -35.62 -8.29
C GLN A 179 6.09 -36.51 -8.89
N THR A 180 7.19 -35.93 -9.37
CA THR A 180 8.30 -36.70 -10.00
C THR A 180 8.84 -37.78 -9.05
N PRO A 181 9.01 -39.06 -9.50
CA PRO A 181 8.90 -39.51 -10.90
C PRO A 181 7.48 -39.88 -11.35
N PHE A 182 6.46 -39.73 -10.52
CA PHE A 182 5.07 -40.02 -10.86
C PHE A 182 4.46 -38.88 -11.71
N PRO A 183 3.48 -39.22 -12.57
CA PRO A 183 2.79 -38.19 -13.35
C PRO A 183 1.85 -37.33 -12.50
N GLY A 184 1.64 -36.09 -12.93
CA GLY A 184 0.70 -35.14 -12.32
C GLY A 184 1.33 -34.22 -11.28
N ASP A 185 0.49 -33.35 -10.76
CA ASP A 185 0.86 -32.34 -9.77
C ASP A 185 -0.05 -32.49 -8.54
N ALA A 186 0.49 -32.29 -7.35
CA ALA A 186 -0.30 -32.06 -6.15
C ALA A 186 -0.60 -30.55 -6.04
N PHE A 187 -1.75 -30.22 -5.50
CA PHE A 187 -2.14 -28.85 -5.15
C PHE A 187 -1.92 -28.61 -3.66
N VAL A 188 -1.10 -27.62 -3.32
CA VAL A 188 -0.78 -27.24 -1.94
C VAL A 188 -1.43 -25.91 -1.63
N SER A 189 -2.14 -25.84 -0.50
CA SER A 189 -2.70 -24.59 0.07
C SER A 189 -2.20 -24.38 1.49
N LEU A 190 -1.70 -23.19 1.78
CA LEU A 190 -1.37 -22.69 3.10
C LEU A 190 -2.34 -21.56 3.44
N GLU A 191 -3.12 -21.70 4.50
CA GLU A 191 -4.07 -20.68 4.95
C GLU A 191 -3.85 -20.40 6.43
N GLY A 192 -3.86 -19.12 6.82
CA GLY A 192 -3.65 -18.73 8.21
C GLY A 192 -4.23 -17.36 8.55
N ASN A 193 -4.43 -17.14 9.84
CA ASN A 193 -4.94 -15.90 10.38
C ASN A 193 -4.07 -15.42 11.54
N ASP A 194 -3.90 -14.10 11.64
CA ASP A 194 -3.48 -13.40 12.84
C ASP A 194 -4.68 -12.57 13.32
N ASN A 195 -5.11 -12.79 14.55
CA ASN A 195 -6.33 -12.18 15.07
C ASN A 195 -6.05 -10.94 15.93
N SER A 196 -4.78 -10.67 16.31
CA SER A 196 -4.47 -9.63 17.30
C SER A 196 -3.01 -9.20 17.23
N SER A 197 -2.74 -8.19 16.43
CA SER A 197 -1.44 -7.53 16.37
C SER A 197 -1.58 -6.05 16.67
N PHE A 198 -0.51 -5.42 17.16
CA PHE A 198 -0.52 -4.03 17.60
C PHE A 198 0.61 -3.22 16.99
N GLY A 199 0.29 -1.96 16.76
CA GLY A 199 1.20 -0.92 16.36
C GLY A 199 0.83 0.41 16.99
N TYR A 200 1.55 1.45 16.59
CA TYR A 200 1.28 2.81 17.04
C TYR A 200 1.66 3.80 15.94
N ASN A 201 1.12 5.02 16.05
CA ASN A 201 1.45 6.12 15.15
C ASN A 201 1.65 7.42 15.94
N PHE A 202 2.43 8.31 15.34
CA PHE A 202 2.64 9.67 15.82
C PHE A 202 2.53 10.65 14.66
N GLY A 203 2.01 11.84 14.95
CA GLY A 203 1.92 12.93 14.00
C GLY A 203 2.40 14.24 14.59
N LEU A 204 2.94 15.10 13.72
CA LEU A 204 3.28 16.48 14.02
C LEU A 204 2.83 17.35 12.85
N MET A 205 2.24 18.51 13.15
CA MET A 205 1.89 19.52 12.18
C MET A 205 2.36 20.89 12.67
N TYR A 206 3.13 21.59 11.84
CA TYR A 206 3.65 22.92 12.12
C TYR A 206 3.21 23.90 11.05
N LYS A 207 2.49 24.96 11.44
CA LYS A 207 1.99 26.04 10.59
C LYS A 207 2.60 27.37 11.01
N PRO A 208 3.77 27.76 10.46
CA PRO A 208 4.43 29.03 10.80
C PRO A 208 3.60 30.25 10.39
N ASP A 209 2.81 30.11 9.33
CA ASP A 209 1.82 31.09 8.88
C ASP A 209 0.57 30.38 8.28
N PRO A 210 -0.52 31.11 8.02
CA PRO A 210 -1.76 30.53 7.51
C PRO A 210 -1.65 29.83 6.15
N LYS A 211 -0.61 30.11 5.34
CA LYS A 211 -0.44 29.57 3.98
C LYS A 211 0.51 28.39 3.92
N LEU A 212 1.38 28.23 4.92
CA LEU A 212 2.44 27.23 4.90
C LEU A 212 2.24 26.19 6.02
N SER A 213 2.26 24.94 5.67
CA SER A 213 2.11 23.82 6.60
C SER A 213 3.22 22.80 6.37
N PHE A 214 3.80 22.30 7.44
CA PHE A 214 4.69 21.13 7.46
C PHE A 214 4.05 20.03 8.27
N GLY A 215 4.18 18.78 7.80
CA GLY A 215 3.66 17.60 8.48
C GLY A 215 4.75 16.54 8.63
N VAL A 216 4.72 15.83 9.75
CA VAL A 216 5.47 14.59 9.94
C VAL A 216 4.51 13.52 10.44
N SER A 217 4.56 12.35 9.83
CA SER A 217 3.76 11.19 10.21
C SER A 217 4.65 9.97 10.35
N PHE A 218 4.49 9.24 11.44
CA PHE A 218 5.19 8.00 11.72
C PHE A 218 4.20 6.87 12.01
N HIS A 219 4.37 5.73 11.35
CA HIS A 219 3.67 4.49 11.65
C HIS A 219 4.69 3.41 11.98
N SER A 220 4.50 2.73 13.12
CA SER A 220 5.37 1.64 13.54
C SER A 220 5.20 0.42 12.63
N GLN A 221 6.20 -0.46 12.61
CA GLN A 221 6.00 -1.82 12.14
C GLN A 221 4.96 -2.55 12.99
N ILE A 222 4.29 -3.53 12.38
CA ILE A 222 3.39 -4.47 13.05
C ILE A 222 3.91 -5.87 12.77
N LYS A 223 4.00 -6.70 13.81
CA LYS A 223 4.45 -8.09 13.72
C LYS A 223 3.24 -9.00 13.78
N TYR A 224 2.99 -9.69 12.69
CA TYR A 224 1.93 -10.69 12.58
C TYR A 224 2.49 -12.09 12.84
N SER A 225 1.70 -12.90 13.56
CA SER A 225 1.95 -14.31 13.81
C SER A 225 0.74 -15.10 13.34
N PHE A 226 0.82 -15.63 12.14
CA PHE A 226 -0.26 -16.41 11.55
C PHE A 226 -0.26 -17.81 12.11
N GLU A 227 -1.44 -18.29 12.52
CA GLU A 227 -1.72 -19.69 12.82
C GLU A 227 -2.65 -20.23 11.72
N GLY A 228 -2.37 -21.42 11.21
CA GLY A 228 -3.08 -21.90 10.06
C GLY A 228 -2.92 -23.38 9.77
N THR A 229 -3.25 -23.76 8.55
CA THR A 229 -3.24 -25.14 8.08
C THR A 229 -2.65 -25.24 6.69
N ALA A 230 -1.77 -26.23 6.50
CA ALA A 230 -1.36 -26.73 5.20
C ALA A 230 -2.32 -27.84 4.77
N THR A 231 -2.74 -27.81 3.51
CA THR A 231 -3.52 -28.89 2.89
C THR A 231 -2.93 -29.25 1.54
N THR A 232 -2.86 -30.55 1.26
CA THR A 232 -2.37 -31.07 -0.02
C THR A 232 -3.41 -32.00 -0.63
N VAL A 233 -3.73 -31.79 -1.91
CA VAL A 233 -4.72 -32.55 -2.67
C VAL A 233 -4.08 -33.09 -3.95
N GLY A 234 -4.42 -34.33 -4.34
CA GLY A 234 -3.97 -34.93 -5.60
C GLY A 234 -2.63 -35.69 -5.51
N ALA A 235 -2.04 -35.85 -4.32
CA ALA A 235 -0.77 -36.52 -4.10
C ALA A 235 -0.97 -37.97 -3.60
N SER A 236 -1.41 -38.89 -4.46
CA SER A 236 -1.65 -40.27 -4.02
C SER A 236 -0.37 -41.01 -3.68
N GLN A 237 0.74 -40.80 -4.38
CA GLN A 237 2.00 -41.54 -4.23
C GLN A 237 2.97 -40.89 -3.24
N LEU A 238 3.00 -39.54 -3.17
CA LEU A 238 3.91 -38.77 -2.33
C LEU A 238 3.19 -38.03 -1.21
N ALA A 239 1.97 -38.39 -0.86
CA ALA A 239 1.13 -37.68 0.11
C ALA A 239 1.83 -37.46 1.46
N SER A 240 2.57 -38.47 1.94
CA SER A 240 3.32 -38.39 3.20
C SER A 240 4.56 -37.47 3.16
N GLN A 241 4.97 -37.04 1.97
CA GLN A 241 6.13 -36.14 1.79
C GLN A 241 5.70 -34.68 1.53
N LEU A 242 4.40 -34.44 1.41
CA LEU A 242 3.86 -33.11 1.11
C LEU A 242 3.23 -32.46 2.33
N PRO A 243 3.37 -31.12 2.46
CA PRO A 243 2.92 -30.40 3.64
C PRO A 243 1.44 -30.62 3.97
N SER A 244 1.16 -31.01 5.21
CA SER A 244 -0.20 -31.10 5.73
C SER A 244 -0.23 -30.83 7.24
N GLY A 245 -1.39 -30.39 7.75
CA GLY A 245 -1.57 -30.15 9.17
C GLY A 245 -1.32 -28.70 9.59
N ALA A 246 -1.12 -28.48 10.89
CA ALA A 246 -0.96 -27.15 11.45
C ALA A 246 0.36 -26.48 11.04
N VAL A 247 0.28 -25.19 10.74
CA VAL A 247 1.43 -24.36 10.36
C VAL A 247 1.39 -23.03 11.08
N THR A 248 2.56 -22.43 11.26
CA THR A 248 2.70 -21.03 11.68
C THR A 248 3.56 -20.26 10.70
N ALA A 249 3.31 -18.95 10.58
CA ALA A 249 4.13 -18.07 9.76
C ALA A 249 4.22 -16.68 10.39
N LYS A 250 5.29 -15.95 10.09
CA LYS A 250 5.52 -14.60 10.61
C LYS A 250 5.68 -13.60 9.49
N LEU A 251 5.10 -12.41 9.67
CA LEU A 251 5.25 -11.28 8.77
C LEU A 251 5.45 -10.02 9.59
N THR A 252 6.44 -9.21 9.23
CA THR A 252 6.64 -7.88 9.83
C THR A 252 6.44 -6.82 8.75
N THR A 253 5.47 -5.93 8.95
CA THR A 253 5.26 -4.79 8.05
C THR A 253 6.32 -3.72 8.27
N PRO A 254 6.60 -2.87 7.27
CA PRO A 254 7.60 -1.82 7.40
C PRO A 254 7.16 -0.71 8.36
N ILE A 255 8.12 0.00 8.94
CA ILE A 255 7.88 1.35 9.46
C ILE A 255 7.64 2.30 8.29
N ASN A 256 6.85 3.34 8.53
CA ASN A 256 6.66 4.44 7.59
C ASN A 256 6.96 5.77 8.29
N LEU A 257 7.79 6.59 7.68
CA LEU A 257 8.08 7.95 8.13
C LEU A 257 7.87 8.90 6.96
N THR A 258 6.89 9.79 7.09
CA THR A 258 6.50 10.71 6.02
C THR A 258 6.74 12.15 6.46
N PHE A 259 7.37 12.93 5.59
CA PHE A 259 7.54 14.37 5.70
C PHE A 259 6.72 15.03 4.61
N GLY A 260 5.90 16.00 4.97
CA GLY A 260 5.05 16.73 4.04
C GLY A 260 5.23 18.23 4.14
N VAL A 261 4.98 18.91 3.03
CA VAL A 261 4.83 20.36 2.96
C VAL A 261 3.60 20.71 2.13
N ALA A 262 2.82 21.69 2.56
CA ALA A 262 1.71 22.23 1.79
C ALA A 262 1.75 23.76 1.81
N TYR A 263 1.42 24.38 0.67
CA TYR A 263 1.47 25.81 0.51
C TYR A 263 0.28 26.32 -0.31
N ASP A 264 -0.42 27.32 0.22
CA ASP A 264 -1.48 28.06 -0.47
C ASP A 264 -0.86 29.08 -1.43
N VAL A 265 -0.52 28.64 -2.66
CA VAL A 265 0.13 29.46 -3.71
C VAL A 265 -0.77 30.63 -4.12
N LEU A 266 -2.07 30.37 -4.24
CA LEU A 266 -3.13 31.33 -4.51
C LEU A 266 -4.28 31.11 -3.53
N PRO A 267 -5.20 32.07 -3.36
CA PRO A 267 -6.37 31.89 -2.48
C PRO A 267 -7.23 30.66 -2.81
N LYS A 268 -7.12 30.14 -4.03
CA LYS A 268 -7.89 28.98 -4.53
C LYS A 268 -7.01 27.79 -4.89
N LEU A 269 -5.67 27.88 -4.77
CA LEU A 269 -4.75 26.82 -5.18
C LEU A 269 -3.79 26.46 -4.05
N LYS A 270 -3.93 25.26 -3.55
CA LYS A 270 -3.00 24.60 -2.62
C LYS A 270 -2.14 23.60 -3.37
N LEU A 271 -0.84 23.61 -3.16
CA LEU A 271 0.09 22.58 -3.60
C LEU A 271 0.66 21.86 -2.39
N SER A 272 0.94 20.58 -2.53
CA SER A 272 1.54 19.74 -1.50
C SER A 272 2.59 18.80 -2.08
N ALA A 273 3.58 18.46 -1.25
CA ALA A 273 4.59 17.46 -1.56
C ALA A 273 4.90 16.64 -0.31
N ASP A 274 5.00 15.32 -0.49
CA ASP A 274 5.36 14.37 0.57
C ASP A 274 6.57 13.53 0.15
N PHE A 275 7.47 13.28 1.10
CA PHE A 275 8.51 12.26 1.02
C PHE A 275 8.24 11.23 2.11
N GLN A 276 8.04 9.98 1.72
CA GLN A 276 7.83 8.85 2.64
C GLN A 276 8.99 7.88 2.55
N TYR A 277 9.65 7.62 3.67
CA TYR A 277 10.56 6.49 3.85
C TYR A 277 9.77 5.26 4.29
N VAL A 278 10.06 4.11 3.69
CA VAL A 278 9.41 2.82 3.99
C VAL A 278 10.48 1.78 4.33
N GLY A 279 10.46 1.30 5.56
CA GLY A 279 11.45 0.37 6.11
C GLY A 279 11.21 -1.09 5.74
N TRP A 280 11.18 -1.42 4.45
CA TRP A 280 10.89 -2.75 3.92
C TRP A 280 11.94 -3.81 4.26
N SER A 281 13.12 -3.44 4.74
CA SER A 281 14.12 -4.42 5.23
C SER A 281 13.60 -5.28 6.41
N SER A 282 12.42 -4.95 6.97
CA SER A 282 11.71 -5.80 7.92
C SER A 282 11.15 -7.08 7.29
N TYR A 283 10.99 -7.13 5.95
CA TYR A 283 10.54 -8.30 5.21
C TYR A 283 11.73 -9.01 4.56
N ASP A 284 12.52 -9.68 5.39
CA ASP A 284 13.76 -10.36 5.01
C ASP A 284 13.51 -11.80 4.53
N THR A 285 12.70 -12.55 5.25
CA THR A 285 12.44 -13.96 4.98
C THR A 285 10.97 -14.27 5.21
N LEU A 286 10.34 -14.99 4.26
CA LEU A 286 9.06 -15.63 4.47
C LEU A 286 9.29 -17.03 5.05
N GLY A 287 9.08 -17.17 6.36
CA GLY A 287 9.15 -18.44 7.08
C GLY A 287 7.78 -19.07 7.24
N VAL A 288 7.69 -20.39 7.04
CA VAL A 288 6.54 -21.22 7.41
C VAL A 288 7.05 -22.41 8.18
N ASP A 289 6.63 -22.53 9.44
CA ASP A 289 7.03 -23.60 10.35
C ASP A 289 5.89 -24.64 10.41
N PHE A 290 6.21 -25.92 10.19
CA PHE A 290 5.26 -27.01 10.25
C PHE A 290 5.24 -27.63 11.67
N ALA A 291 4.03 -27.87 12.20
CA ALA A 291 3.90 -28.52 13.52
C ALA A 291 4.32 -30.01 13.49
N ASP A 292 4.20 -30.66 12.33
CA ASP A 292 4.70 -32.02 12.13
C ASP A 292 6.18 -31.98 11.75
N PRO A 293 7.10 -32.51 12.58
CA PRO A 293 8.55 -32.46 12.34
C PRO A 293 9.02 -33.35 11.17
N SER A 294 8.13 -34.11 10.56
CA SER A 294 8.44 -34.87 9.33
C SER A 294 8.54 -33.96 8.10
N PHE A 295 7.97 -32.75 8.17
CA PHE A 295 8.08 -31.75 7.11
C PHE A 295 9.19 -30.76 7.41
N THR A 296 9.94 -30.37 6.38
CA THR A 296 10.96 -29.35 6.49
C THR A 296 10.33 -27.95 6.42
N ASP A 297 10.65 -27.11 7.38
CA ASP A 297 10.21 -25.72 7.41
C ASP A 297 10.63 -24.97 6.15
N ILE A 298 9.78 -24.05 5.71
CA ILE A 298 10.06 -23.19 4.54
C ILE A 298 10.73 -21.90 5.03
N ALA A 299 11.88 -21.60 4.47
CA ALA A 299 12.54 -20.31 4.63
C ALA A 299 12.86 -19.73 3.25
N SER A 300 11.97 -18.87 2.75
CA SER A 300 12.10 -18.24 1.44
C SER A 300 12.68 -16.83 1.60
N PRO A 301 13.94 -16.57 1.19
CA PRO A 301 14.54 -15.25 1.27
C PRO A 301 13.75 -14.24 0.44
N ARG A 302 13.45 -13.08 1.01
CA ARG A 302 12.84 -11.93 0.34
C ARG A 302 13.85 -10.80 0.20
N LEU A 303 14.63 -10.58 1.24
CA LEU A 303 15.77 -9.64 1.29
C LEU A 303 15.43 -8.25 0.73
N TYR A 304 14.25 -7.74 1.14
CA TYR A 304 13.78 -6.43 0.68
C TYR A 304 14.72 -5.32 1.17
N ASP A 305 14.98 -4.37 0.30
CA ASP A 305 15.69 -3.13 0.65
C ASP A 305 14.69 -2.08 1.15
N ASN A 306 15.16 -1.11 1.92
CA ASN A 306 14.34 0.03 2.27
C ASN A 306 14.03 0.88 1.04
N SER A 307 12.83 1.45 0.98
CA SER A 307 12.35 2.20 -0.16
C SER A 307 11.82 3.58 0.23
N TYR A 308 11.38 4.35 -0.76
CA TYR A 308 10.78 5.66 -0.54
C TYR A 308 9.71 5.96 -1.60
N ILE A 309 8.79 6.86 -1.22
CA ILE A 309 7.79 7.38 -2.13
C ILE A 309 7.88 8.91 -2.13
N ILE A 310 7.86 9.50 -3.32
CA ILE A 310 7.78 10.95 -3.52
C ILE A 310 6.43 11.26 -4.14
N ARG A 311 5.69 12.20 -3.55
CA ARG A 311 4.36 12.58 -3.99
C ARG A 311 4.27 14.08 -4.20
N LEU A 312 3.55 14.48 -5.24
CA LEU A 312 3.17 15.86 -5.50
C LEU A 312 1.66 15.91 -5.72
N GLY A 313 1.00 16.84 -5.08
CA GLY A 313 -0.44 17.01 -5.16
C GLY A 313 -0.86 18.46 -5.22
N GLY A 314 -2.05 18.69 -5.74
CA GLY A 314 -2.66 20.00 -5.77
C GLY A 314 -4.18 19.94 -5.64
N GLU A 315 -4.74 20.97 -4.99
CA GLU A 315 -6.17 21.17 -4.84
C GLU A 315 -6.51 22.59 -5.33
N TYR A 316 -7.51 22.68 -6.20
CA TYR A 316 -8.01 23.95 -6.74
C TYR A 316 -9.50 24.12 -6.45
N LYS A 317 -9.87 25.15 -5.69
CA LYS A 317 -11.27 25.55 -5.47
C LYS A 317 -11.82 26.20 -6.72
N LEU A 318 -12.54 25.42 -7.54
CA LEU A 318 -13.15 25.93 -8.76
C LEU A 318 -14.31 26.90 -8.45
N SER A 319 -15.15 26.51 -7.47
CA SER A 319 -16.28 27.30 -6.96
C SER A 319 -16.55 26.93 -5.49
N ASP A 320 -17.60 27.47 -4.89
CA ASP A 320 -18.05 27.05 -3.55
C ASP A 320 -18.61 25.62 -3.54
N MET A 321 -19.01 25.10 -4.70
CA MET A 321 -19.56 23.74 -4.84
C MET A 321 -18.56 22.71 -5.31
N PHE A 322 -17.47 23.11 -6.00
CA PHE A 322 -16.56 22.16 -6.65
C PHE A 322 -15.11 22.45 -6.32
N GLU A 323 -14.39 21.36 -5.99
CA GLU A 323 -12.94 21.29 -5.84
C GLU A 323 -12.38 20.34 -6.88
N LEU A 324 -11.25 20.68 -7.49
CA LEU A 324 -10.50 19.79 -8.39
C LEU A 324 -9.20 19.40 -7.71
N GLN A 325 -8.84 18.14 -7.79
CA GLN A 325 -7.57 17.63 -7.29
C GLN A 325 -6.81 16.92 -8.39
N ALA A 326 -5.48 17.03 -8.36
CA ALA A 326 -4.58 16.28 -9.22
C ALA A 326 -3.31 15.90 -8.45
N GLY A 327 -2.70 14.79 -8.83
CA GLY A 327 -1.47 14.31 -8.20
C GLY A 327 -0.65 13.40 -9.08
N ILE A 328 0.62 13.29 -8.72
CA ILE A 328 1.57 12.35 -9.28
C ILE A 328 2.43 11.80 -8.15
N TYR A 329 2.78 10.53 -8.22
CA TYR A 329 3.78 9.97 -7.33
C TYR A 329 4.74 9.05 -8.04
N TYR A 330 5.92 8.93 -7.44
CA TYR A 330 6.93 7.95 -7.73
C TYR A 330 7.15 7.08 -6.49
N ASP A 331 7.05 5.76 -6.64
CA ASP A 331 7.17 4.78 -5.57
C ASP A 331 8.30 3.80 -5.92
N LYS A 332 9.36 3.78 -5.09
CA LYS A 332 10.54 2.94 -5.29
C LYS A 332 10.30 1.52 -4.76
N ASP A 333 10.59 0.53 -5.60
CA ASP A 333 10.54 -0.90 -5.29
C ASP A 333 11.57 -1.31 -4.22
N PRO A 334 11.18 -2.08 -3.21
CA PRO A 334 12.10 -2.70 -2.27
C PRO A 334 12.69 -4.05 -2.75
N VAL A 335 12.13 -4.67 -3.80
CA VAL A 335 12.49 -6.05 -4.20
C VAL A 335 13.74 -6.05 -5.06
N LYS A 336 14.74 -6.87 -4.71
CA LYS A 336 15.87 -7.13 -5.59
C LYS A 336 15.43 -7.99 -6.78
N ALA A 337 15.80 -7.62 -8.00
CA ALA A 337 15.34 -8.27 -9.22
C ALA A 337 15.51 -9.80 -9.18
N GLU A 338 16.59 -10.30 -8.59
CA GLU A 338 16.88 -11.73 -8.46
C GLU A 338 15.95 -12.49 -7.49
N TYR A 339 15.25 -11.78 -6.60
CA TYR A 339 14.28 -12.34 -5.63
C TYR A 339 12.83 -12.00 -5.99
N VAL A 340 12.58 -11.46 -7.18
CA VAL A 340 11.21 -11.24 -7.65
C VAL A 340 10.50 -12.57 -7.81
N ASN A 341 9.37 -12.68 -7.11
CA ASN A 341 8.55 -13.90 -7.09
C ASN A 341 7.18 -13.61 -7.72
N PRO A 342 6.60 -14.53 -8.49
CA PRO A 342 5.28 -14.32 -9.09
C PRO A 342 4.13 -14.15 -8.09
N SER A 343 4.34 -14.43 -6.81
CA SER A 343 3.36 -14.11 -5.75
C SER A 343 3.16 -12.59 -5.59
N LEU A 344 4.20 -11.81 -5.85
CA LEU A 344 4.19 -10.35 -5.87
C LEU A 344 5.21 -9.86 -6.90
N PRO A 345 4.82 -9.78 -8.20
CA PRO A 345 5.69 -9.27 -9.24
C PRO A 345 5.76 -7.74 -9.14
N ASP A 346 6.67 -7.26 -8.31
CA ASP A 346 6.82 -5.85 -7.99
C ASP A 346 7.93 -5.20 -8.83
N ALA A 347 7.75 -3.92 -9.16
CA ALA A 347 8.67 -3.08 -9.90
C ALA A 347 8.32 -1.62 -9.65
N ASN A 348 9.16 -0.62 -9.90
CA ASN A 348 8.90 0.81 -9.66
C ASN A 348 7.58 1.28 -10.25
N ARG A 349 6.84 2.12 -9.53
CA ARG A 349 5.54 2.63 -9.96
C ARG A 349 5.55 4.13 -10.15
N LEU A 350 4.87 4.54 -11.21
CA LEU A 350 4.40 5.91 -11.40
C LEU A 350 2.89 5.91 -11.27
N GLY A 351 2.37 6.79 -10.42
CA GLY A 351 0.94 7.02 -10.27
C GLY A 351 0.54 8.39 -10.77
N PHE A 352 -0.56 8.45 -11.52
CA PHE A 352 -1.17 9.70 -12.02
C PHE A 352 -2.61 9.72 -11.55
N SER A 353 -2.98 10.73 -10.77
CA SER A 353 -4.31 10.82 -10.18
C SER A 353 -4.99 12.15 -10.47
N GLY A 354 -6.31 12.11 -10.41
CA GLY A 354 -7.17 13.28 -10.45
C GLY A 354 -8.50 12.99 -9.80
N GLY A 355 -9.20 14.04 -9.36
CA GLY A 355 -10.47 13.89 -8.70
C GLY A 355 -11.26 15.18 -8.62
N ILE A 356 -12.52 15.02 -8.21
CA ILE A 356 -13.48 16.09 -8.02
C ILE A 356 -14.13 15.94 -6.65
N GLY A 357 -14.14 17.03 -5.87
CA GLY A 357 -14.94 17.20 -4.68
C GLY A 357 -16.20 17.99 -5.01
N TYR A 358 -17.36 17.49 -4.58
CA TYR A 358 -18.66 18.14 -4.73
C TYR A 358 -19.28 18.41 -3.36
N HIS A 359 -19.38 19.68 -2.98
CA HIS A 359 -20.10 20.14 -1.80
C HIS A 359 -21.61 20.08 -2.08
N ALA A 360 -22.23 18.95 -1.73
CA ALA A 360 -23.66 18.74 -1.92
C ALA A 360 -24.50 19.57 -0.94
N SER A 361 -23.91 19.94 0.21
CA SER A 361 -24.41 20.92 1.18
C SER A 361 -23.23 21.50 1.96
N GLU A 362 -23.48 22.42 2.88
CA GLU A 362 -22.47 22.97 3.79
C GLU A 362 -21.78 21.88 4.64
N ASN A 363 -22.48 20.79 4.89
CA ASN A 363 -22.03 19.70 5.75
C ASN A 363 -21.61 18.44 4.99
N LEU A 364 -21.95 18.28 3.70
CA LEU A 364 -21.71 17.06 2.93
C LEU A 364 -20.82 17.31 1.73
N LEU A 365 -19.64 16.70 1.74
CA LEU A 365 -18.69 16.66 0.64
C LEU A 365 -18.58 15.24 0.08
N ILE A 366 -18.74 15.10 -1.24
CA ILE A 366 -18.57 13.86 -1.99
C ILE A 366 -17.32 14.01 -2.83
N ASN A 367 -16.35 13.11 -2.64
CA ASN A 367 -15.15 13.06 -3.48
C ASN A 367 -15.19 11.80 -4.35
N VAL A 368 -14.85 11.97 -5.63
CA VAL A 368 -14.62 10.88 -6.57
C VAL A 368 -13.25 11.10 -7.21
N SER A 369 -12.45 10.05 -7.29
CA SER A 369 -11.11 10.13 -7.86
C SER A 369 -10.75 8.90 -8.68
N TYR A 370 -9.82 9.11 -9.61
CA TYR A 370 -9.20 8.08 -10.42
C TYR A 370 -7.68 8.15 -10.27
N LEU A 371 -7.06 6.98 -10.19
CA LEU A 371 -5.61 6.82 -10.16
C LEU A 371 -5.22 5.72 -11.15
N PHE A 372 -4.30 6.04 -12.04
CA PHE A 372 -3.62 5.08 -12.89
C PHE A 372 -2.21 4.84 -12.36
N ILE A 373 -1.90 3.57 -12.08
CA ILE A 373 -0.57 3.12 -11.65
C ILE A 373 0.05 2.31 -12.78
N ARG A 374 1.27 2.65 -13.16
CA ARG A 374 2.07 1.90 -14.10
C ARG A 374 3.38 1.49 -13.45
N SER A 375 3.66 0.19 -13.44
CA SER A 375 4.98 -0.33 -13.09
C SER A 375 5.91 -0.30 -14.30
N SER A 376 7.20 -0.18 -14.03
CA SER A 376 8.22 -0.41 -15.06
C SER A 376 8.24 -1.87 -15.49
N GLU A 377 8.61 -2.12 -16.74
CA GLU A 377 8.91 -3.48 -17.18
C GLU A 377 10.15 -3.98 -16.41
N LEU A 378 10.05 -5.18 -15.84
CA LEU A 378 11.14 -5.79 -15.08
C LEU A 378 11.56 -7.10 -15.76
N THR A 379 12.79 -7.14 -16.28
CA THR A 379 13.38 -8.36 -16.83
C THR A 379 14.37 -8.96 -15.84
N VAL A 380 14.06 -10.18 -15.39
CA VAL A 380 14.89 -10.98 -14.49
C VAL A 380 15.67 -11.99 -15.29
N THR A 381 17.03 -11.95 -15.17
CA THR A 381 17.95 -12.84 -15.90
C THR A 381 18.78 -13.73 -14.98
N ASN A 382 18.75 -13.48 -13.67
CA ASN A 382 19.54 -14.15 -12.64
C ASN A 382 18.68 -14.57 -11.42
N SER A 383 17.44 -15.00 -11.67
CA SER A 383 16.49 -15.35 -10.63
C SER A 383 17.05 -16.35 -9.63
N LYS A 384 16.79 -16.11 -8.35
CA LYS A 384 17.01 -17.03 -7.22
C LYS A 384 15.75 -17.86 -6.91
N GLU A 385 14.64 -17.60 -7.60
CA GLU A 385 13.47 -18.47 -7.59
C GLU A 385 13.68 -19.58 -8.61
N TYR A 386 13.63 -20.83 -8.16
CA TYR A 386 13.89 -21.99 -9.00
C TYR A 386 12.60 -22.71 -9.36
N TYR A 387 12.46 -22.94 -10.64
CA TYR A 387 11.32 -23.66 -11.20
C TYR A 387 11.58 -25.17 -11.21
N THR A 388 10.67 -25.94 -10.66
CA THR A 388 10.66 -27.42 -10.77
C THR A 388 9.58 -27.87 -11.77
N PRO A 389 9.74 -28.98 -12.55
CA PRO A 389 10.90 -29.88 -12.58
C PRO A 389 12.08 -29.29 -13.38
N GLY A 390 13.31 -29.58 -12.97
CA GLY A 390 14.52 -29.18 -13.72
C GLY A 390 15.43 -28.21 -12.98
N ASN A 391 15.00 -27.66 -11.84
CA ASN A 391 15.78 -26.74 -10.99
C ASN A 391 16.45 -25.62 -11.79
N SER A 392 15.67 -24.99 -12.69
CA SER A 392 16.13 -23.88 -13.51
C SER A 392 15.69 -22.55 -12.92
N PRO A 393 16.53 -21.48 -12.99
CA PRO A 393 16.13 -20.14 -12.57
C PRO A 393 14.87 -19.67 -13.30
N PHE A 394 13.90 -19.11 -12.57
CA PHE A 394 12.66 -18.60 -13.13
C PHE A 394 12.87 -17.20 -13.73
N ASN A 395 13.56 -17.15 -14.85
CA ASN A 395 13.87 -15.94 -15.58
C ASN A 395 12.73 -15.53 -16.52
N GLY A 396 12.54 -14.23 -16.69
CA GLY A 396 11.53 -13.69 -17.60
C GLY A 396 11.27 -12.22 -17.35
N THR A 397 10.25 -11.71 -18.04
CA THR A 397 9.86 -10.31 -17.99
C THR A 397 8.47 -10.17 -17.37
N TYR A 398 8.35 -9.31 -16.38
CA TYR A 398 7.10 -8.93 -15.72
C TYR A 398 6.67 -7.53 -16.17
N ASN A 399 5.35 -7.35 -16.36
CA ASN A 399 4.71 -6.06 -16.54
C ASN A 399 3.49 -5.97 -15.63
N SER A 400 3.27 -4.80 -15.00
CA SER A 400 2.10 -4.60 -14.15
C SER A 400 1.53 -3.19 -14.30
N TYR A 401 0.22 -3.07 -14.17
CA TYR A 401 -0.48 -1.80 -14.05
C TYR A 401 -1.76 -1.97 -13.22
N ALA A 402 -2.29 -0.86 -12.72
CA ALA A 402 -3.58 -0.88 -12.03
C ALA A 402 -4.40 0.36 -12.36
N ASN A 403 -5.72 0.16 -12.44
CA ASN A 403 -6.70 1.24 -12.50
C ASN A 403 -7.48 1.27 -11.19
N LEU A 404 -7.58 2.45 -10.59
CA LEU A 404 -8.25 2.63 -9.32
C LEU A 404 -9.31 3.72 -9.43
N VAL A 405 -10.49 3.46 -8.88
CA VAL A 405 -11.55 4.46 -8.71
C VAL A 405 -11.92 4.50 -7.23
N SER A 406 -11.90 5.69 -6.63
CA SER A 406 -12.29 5.87 -5.23
C SER A 406 -13.48 6.81 -5.10
N ILE A 407 -14.32 6.50 -4.12
CA ILE A 407 -15.40 7.39 -3.67
C ILE A 407 -15.34 7.53 -2.16
N SER A 408 -15.52 8.76 -1.68
CA SER A 408 -15.61 9.07 -0.25
C SER A 408 -16.72 10.08 0.02
N LEU A 409 -17.44 9.86 1.12
CA LEU A 409 -18.45 10.77 1.66
C LEU A 409 -17.92 11.33 2.98
N SER A 410 -17.80 12.66 3.06
CA SER A 410 -17.40 13.39 4.27
C SER A 410 -18.59 14.18 4.78
N TYR A 411 -18.93 14.02 6.07
CA TYR A 411 -20.02 14.73 6.71
C TYR A 411 -19.57 15.38 8.01
N SER A 412 -19.85 16.68 8.17
CA SER A 412 -19.46 17.48 9.33
C SER A 412 -20.69 18.00 10.08
N LEU A 413 -20.70 17.85 11.42
CA LEU A 413 -21.74 18.33 12.33
C LEU A 413 -21.26 19.53 13.15
#